data_5bd537cae1235be9f7c167661ebc2980
#
_entry.id   5bd537cae1235be9f7c167661ebc2980
#
_cell.length_a   1.000
_cell.length_b   1.000
_cell.length_c   1.000
_cell.angle_alpha   90.00
_cell.angle_beta   90.00
_cell.angle_gamma   90.00
#
_symmetry.space_group_name_H-M   'P 1'
#
loop_
_entity.id
_entity.type
_entity.pdbx_description
1 polymer ?
#
loop_
_entity_poly.entity_id
_entity_poly.type
_entity_poly.pdbx_seq_one_letter_code
_entity_poly.pdbx_strand_id
1 'polypeptide(L)'
;MRTPPQQRARAGRRALAALLFAACAALAAAAPYLPESDAIVLERVPARAALERLAPLRQAVAAHPDELDTALTLAQAYIAIGRENGDPRFVGYGEATLDSWVKQSRPPEKVLVVQATALQYLHRFDESLALLERALALQPLDAQAWLTRATLLELRGDYASARPACARLARAVDALIAITCLASVAGRSGRLAESYERLRASPADDVRLPAETRAWGLALRGEMAERLGDDASAAFDYLAALGTSPQDPYLKAAYADLLLRTGRPDEVLTLLAGDEAQDPLLLRLAIAGRRLGSPATARWTLAYEERLRTAERDHDNTHLREAAMYLLEVRGDAATALEYARRNWAAQREPADLRIYARAAERTHASADVALIARWLRVTRYEDRTLCGFTRCGALEEAP
;
A
#
# COMPACT_ATOMS: atom_id res chain seq x y z
N MET A 1 3.43 -75.14 -10.64
CA MET A 1 3.51 -74.21 -11.77
C MET A 1 3.83 -72.81 -11.23
N ARG A 2 5.04 -72.33 -11.45
CA ARG A 2 5.45 -70.92 -11.00
C ARG A 2 5.28 -70.02 -12.18
N THR A 3 4.47 -68.99 -12.03
CA THR A 3 4.28 -67.89 -13.01
C THR A 3 5.59 -67.19 -13.32
N PRO A 4 5.92 -66.93 -14.59
CA PRO A 4 7.19 -66.28 -14.95
C PRO A 4 7.32 -64.87 -14.46
N PRO A 5 8.53 -64.38 -14.07
CA PRO A 5 8.77 -63.12 -13.44
C PRO A 5 8.34 -61.89 -14.26
N GLN A 6 8.26 -62.00 -15.58
CA GLN A 6 7.78 -60.92 -16.46
C GLN A 6 6.29 -60.60 -16.35
N GLN A 7 5.43 -61.57 -15.96
CA GLN A 7 4.00 -61.32 -15.74
C GLN A 7 3.73 -60.58 -14.43
N ARG A 8 4.53 -60.80 -13.38
CA ARG A 8 4.44 -60.05 -12.10
C ARG A 8 4.87 -58.62 -12.25
N ALA A 9 5.89 -58.30 -13.05
CA ALA A 9 6.33 -56.96 -13.32
C ALA A 9 5.33 -56.11 -14.13
N ARG A 10 4.59 -56.75 -15.05
CA ARG A 10 3.51 -56.10 -15.83
C ARG A 10 2.26 -55.85 -15.01
N ALA A 11 1.90 -56.74 -14.09
CA ALA A 11 0.78 -56.57 -13.17
C ALA A 11 1.06 -55.41 -12.16
N GLY A 12 2.28 -55.34 -11.60
CA GLY A 12 2.70 -54.27 -10.70
C GLY A 12 2.69 -52.88 -11.37
N ARG A 13 3.16 -52.79 -12.63
CA ARG A 13 3.11 -51.54 -13.40
C ARG A 13 1.69 -51.08 -13.74
N ARG A 14 0.78 -52.00 -14.02
CA ARG A 14 -0.65 -51.68 -14.26
C ARG A 14 -1.36 -51.26 -12.98
N ALA A 15 -1.06 -51.89 -11.84
CA ALA A 15 -1.61 -51.49 -10.54
C ALA A 15 -1.10 -50.11 -10.11
N LEU A 16 0.19 -49.79 -10.33
CA LEU A 16 0.78 -48.49 -10.05
C LEU A 16 0.21 -47.40 -10.95
N ALA A 17 0.01 -47.69 -12.24
CA ALA A 17 -0.61 -46.77 -13.19
C ALA A 17 -2.09 -46.49 -12.86
N ALA A 18 -2.84 -47.52 -12.42
CA ALA A 18 -4.22 -47.37 -11.98
C ALA A 18 -4.35 -46.56 -10.68
N LEU A 19 -3.40 -46.72 -9.73
CA LEU A 19 -3.33 -45.93 -8.51
C LEU A 19 -2.94 -44.49 -8.79
N LEU A 20 -2.02 -44.20 -9.71
CA LEU A 20 -1.67 -42.83 -10.14
C LEU A 20 -2.84 -42.16 -10.88
N PHE A 21 -3.58 -42.92 -11.72
CA PHE A 21 -4.77 -42.37 -12.38
C PHE A 21 -5.92 -42.11 -11.41
N ALA A 22 -6.12 -42.94 -10.38
CA ALA A 22 -7.11 -42.71 -9.32
C ALA A 22 -6.71 -41.54 -8.43
N ALA A 23 -5.41 -41.34 -8.16
CA ALA A 23 -4.92 -40.15 -7.41
C ALA A 23 -5.05 -38.85 -8.21
N CYS A 24 -4.83 -38.87 -9.53
CA CYS A 24 -5.09 -37.73 -10.41
C CYS A 24 -6.59 -37.42 -10.58
N ALA A 25 -7.46 -38.42 -10.54
CA ALA A 25 -8.92 -38.22 -10.59
C ALA A 25 -9.48 -37.65 -9.27
N ALA A 26 -8.82 -37.87 -8.14
CA ALA A 26 -9.18 -37.28 -6.84
C ALA A 26 -8.76 -35.80 -6.71
N LEU A 27 -7.88 -35.29 -7.60
CA LEU A 27 -7.57 -33.87 -7.79
C LEU A 27 -8.57 -33.17 -8.74
N ALA A 28 -9.58 -33.90 -9.24
CA ALA A 28 -10.60 -33.33 -10.09
C ALA A 28 -11.52 -32.43 -9.30
N ALA A 29 -11.34 -31.14 -9.55
CA ALA A 29 -12.34 -30.08 -9.46
C ALA A 29 -13.27 -30.19 -8.25
N ALA A 30 -12.99 -29.45 -7.21
CA ALA A 30 -14.08 -29.02 -6.32
C ALA A 30 -15.19 -28.47 -7.23
N ALA A 31 -16.33 -29.15 -7.30
CA ALA A 31 -17.48 -28.64 -8.02
C ALA A 31 -17.81 -27.26 -7.47
N PRO A 32 -18.13 -26.28 -8.31
CA PRO A 32 -18.50 -24.96 -7.83
C PRO A 32 -19.62 -25.12 -6.81
N TYR A 33 -19.45 -24.49 -5.65
CA TYR A 33 -20.48 -24.48 -4.63
C TYR A 33 -21.71 -23.74 -5.18
N LEU A 34 -22.81 -24.46 -5.32
CA LEU A 34 -24.11 -23.90 -5.67
C LEU A 34 -24.92 -23.83 -4.38
N PRO A 35 -25.34 -22.63 -3.93
CA PRO A 35 -26.15 -22.50 -2.72
C PRO A 35 -27.51 -23.17 -2.91
N GLU A 36 -27.98 -23.84 -1.88
CA GLU A 36 -29.29 -24.51 -1.86
C GLU A 36 -30.49 -23.53 -1.82
N SER A 37 -30.22 -22.26 -1.56
CA SER A 37 -31.23 -21.19 -1.45
C SER A 37 -30.61 -19.83 -1.76
N ASP A 38 -31.37 -18.95 -2.42
CA ASP A 38 -31.01 -17.56 -2.67
C ASP A 38 -30.86 -16.73 -1.38
N ALA A 39 -31.31 -17.25 -0.23
CA ALA A 39 -31.10 -16.62 1.06
C ALA A 39 -29.68 -16.84 1.64
N ILE A 40 -28.90 -17.75 1.06
CA ILE A 40 -27.52 -18.01 1.49
C ILE A 40 -26.61 -16.87 1.01
N VAL A 41 -26.07 -16.12 1.96
CA VAL A 41 -25.09 -15.06 1.67
C VAL A 41 -23.74 -15.70 1.40
N LEU A 42 -23.31 -15.74 0.13
CA LEU A 42 -22.02 -16.28 -0.29
C LEU A 42 -20.88 -15.33 0.06
N GLU A 43 -21.12 -14.04 -0.10
CA GLU A 43 -20.15 -12.99 0.21
C GLU A 43 -20.88 -11.71 0.62
N ARG A 44 -20.35 -11.00 1.59
CA ARG A 44 -20.78 -9.64 1.91
C ARG A 44 -19.78 -8.67 1.28
N VAL A 45 -20.21 -8.00 0.21
CA VAL A 45 -19.39 -6.98 -0.43
C VAL A 45 -19.22 -5.80 0.52
N PRO A 46 -18.01 -5.48 0.96
CA PRO A 46 -17.75 -4.25 1.69
C PRO A 46 -18.22 -3.04 0.86
N ALA A 47 -18.57 -1.94 1.53
CA ALA A 47 -18.98 -0.70 0.88
C ALA A 47 -20.28 -0.74 0.04
N ARG A 48 -21.22 -1.66 0.34
CA ARG A 48 -22.52 -1.70 -0.33
C ARG A 48 -23.22 -0.33 -0.33
N ALA A 49 -23.20 0.38 0.79
CA ALA A 49 -23.78 1.72 0.90
C ALA A 49 -23.08 2.74 -0.02
N ALA A 50 -21.77 2.62 -0.22
CA ALA A 50 -21.02 3.45 -1.16
C ALA A 50 -21.42 3.15 -2.62
N LEU A 51 -21.60 1.87 -2.97
CA LEU A 51 -22.10 1.47 -4.30
C LEU A 51 -23.52 1.95 -4.57
N GLU A 52 -24.38 1.92 -3.56
CA GLU A 52 -25.75 2.45 -3.66
C GLU A 52 -25.76 3.96 -3.90
N ARG A 53 -24.84 4.72 -3.28
CA ARG A 53 -24.65 6.15 -3.58
C ARG A 53 -24.20 6.42 -5.01
N LEU A 54 -23.45 5.49 -5.64
CA LEU A 54 -23.03 5.61 -7.02
C LEU A 54 -24.08 5.18 -8.06
N ALA A 55 -25.23 4.62 -7.63
CA ALA A 55 -26.24 4.13 -8.55
C ALA A 55 -26.70 5.20 -9.57
N PRO A 56 -26.97 6.47 -9.19
CA PRO A 56 -27.36 7.51 -10.15
C PRO A 56 -26.26 7.79 -11.20
N LEU A 57 -24.99 7.87 -10.77
CA LEU A 57 -23.83 8.08 -11.67
C LEU A 57 -23.66 6.92 -12.64
N ARG A 58 -23.81 5.69 -12.17
CA ARG A 58 -23.76 4.48 -13.00
C ARG A 58 -24.85 4.46 -14.04
N GLN A 59 -26.07 4.87 -13.66
CA GLN A 59 -27.20 4.99 -14.61
C GLN A 59 -26.95 6.09 -15.64
N ALA A 60 -26.40 7.23 -15.22
CA ALA A 60 -26.06 8.32 -16.14
C ALA A 60 -25.00 7.89 -17.18
N VAL A 61 -23.92 7.22 -16.75
CA VAL A 61 -22.90 6.69 -17.68
C VAL A 61 -23.50 5.63 -18.61
N ALA A 62 -24.39 4.76 -18.11
CA ALA A 62 -25.05 3.76 -18.96
C ALA A 62 -25.99 4.38 -20.00
N ALA A 63 -26.67 5.48 -19.65
CA ALA A 63 -27.56 6.21 -20.57
C ALA A 63 -26.78 7.05 -21.59
N HIS A 64 -25.63 7.59 -21.23
CA HIS A 64 -24.80 8.48 -22.03
C HIS A 64 -23.33 8.03 -22.00
N PRO A 65 -22.99 6.91 -22.68
CA PRO A 65 -21.65 6.32 -22.61
C PRO A 65 -20.53 7.18 -23.22
N ASP A 66 -20.89 8.19 -24.00
CA ASP A 66 -19.95 9.12 -24.67
C ASP A 66 -19.72 10.39 -23.85
N GLU A 67 -20.40 10.57 -22.71
CA GLU A 67 -20.23 11.74 -21.85
C GLU A 67 -19.01 11.57 -20.93
N LEU A 68 -17.90 12.17 -21.35
CA LEU A 68 -16.60 12.02 -20.69
C LEU A 68 -16.60 12.49 -19.24
N ASP A 69 -17.18 13.65 -18.93
CA ASP A 69 -17.10 14.24 -17.59
C ASP A 69 -17.86 13.38 -16.56
N THR A 70 -18.99 12.79 -16.94
CA THR A 70 -19.74 11.85 -16.09
C THR A 70 -18.96 10.54 -15.86
N ALA A 71 -18.32 10.02 -16.91
CA ALA A 71 -17.48 8.83 -16.80
C ALA A 71 -16.23 9.07 -15.92
N LEU A 72 -15.56 10.23 -16.06
CA LEU A 72 -14.45 10.62 -15.19
C LEU A 72 -14.89 10.73 -13.73
N THR A 73 -16.04 11.35 -13.48
CA THR A 73 -16.61 11.48 -12.12
C THR A 73 -16.88 10.09 -11.51
N LEU A 74 -17.46 9.17 -12.25
CA LEU A 74 -17.72 7.81 -11.79
C LEU A 74 -16.42 7.04 -11.53
N ALA A 75 -15.45 7.12 -12.45
CA ALA A 75 -14.15 6.46 -12.30
C ALA A 75 -13.39 6.95 -11.05
N GLN A 76 -13.33 8.27 -10.85
CA GLN A 76 -12.71 8.87 -9.65
C GLN A 76 -13.42 8.43 -8.37
N ALA A 77 -14.75 8.38 -8.36
CA ALA A 77 -15.52 7.92 -7.22
C ALA A 77 -15.25 6.43 -6.90
N TYR A 78 -15.12 5.57 -7.90
CA TYR A 78 -14.71 4.18 -7.69
C TYR A 78 -13.30 4.07 -7.11
N ILE A 79 -12.32 4.82 -7.65
CA ILE A 79 -10.95 4.84 -7.13
C ILE A 79 -10.92 5.31 -5.67
N ALA A 80 -11.70 6.36 -5.33
CA ALA A 80 -11.83 6.84 -3.96
C ALA A 80 -12.37 5.76 -3.01
N ILE A 81 -13.45 5.07 -3.39
CA ILE A 81 -14.01 3.96 -2.61
C ILE A 81 -12.98 2.83 -2.45
N GLY A 82 -12.25 2.49 -3.50
CA GLY A 82 -11.17 1.48 -3.44
C GLY A 82 -10.12 1.84 -2.41
N ARG A 83 -9.69 3.10 -2.38
CA ARG A 83 -8.72 3.61 -1.41
C ARG A 83 -9.25 3.62 0.02
N GLU A 84 -10.47 4.11 0.22
CA GLU A 84 -11.13 4.19 1.54
C GLU A 84 -11.33 2.81 2.17
N ASN A 85 -11.63 1.79 1.35
CA ASN A 85 -11.94 0.45 1.83
C ASN A 85 -10.77 -0.55 1.69
N GLY A 86 -9.66 -0.14 1.09
CA GLY A 86 -8.54 -1.05 0.81
C GLY A 86 -8.91 -2.16 -0.19
N ASP A 87 -9.86 -1.91 -1.10
CA ASP A 87 -10.38 -2.92 -2.03
C ASP A 87 -10.03 -2.58 -3.49
N PRO A 88 -9.04 -3.27 -4.10
CA PRO A 88 -8.58 -2.99 -5.46
C PRO A 88 -9.62 -3.26 -6.54
N ARG A 89 -10.68 -4.04 -6.25
CA ARG A 89 -11.77 -4.31 -7.21
C ARG A 89 -12.47 -3.02 -7.65
N PHE A 90 -12.64 -2.07 -6.73
CA PHE A 90 -13.23 -0.77 -7.06
C PHE A 90 -12.34 0.05 -7.99
N VAL A 91 -11.04 -0.04 -7.83
CA VAL A 91 -10.09 0.60 -8.75
C VAL A 91 -10.24 0.03 -10.15
N GLY A 92 -10.37 -1.30 -10.27
CA GLY A 92 -10.68 -1.98 -11.53
C GLY A 92 -12.01 -1.52 -12.17
N TYR A 93 -13.05 -1.23 -11.38
CA TYR A 93 -14.29 -0.64 -11.91
C TYR A 93 -14.06 0.79 -12.45
N GLY A 94 -13.20 1.56 -11.78
CA GLY A 94 -12.77 2.88 -12.26
C GLY A 94 -12.03 2.79 -13.61
N GLU A 95 -11.07 1.87 -13.73
CA GLU A 95 -10.36 1.60 -14.99
C GLU A 95 -11.34 1.20 -16.11
N ALA A 96 -12.22 0.23 -15.83
CA ALA A 96 -13.20 -0.26 -16.80
C ALA A 96 -14.16 0.85 -17.28
N THR A 97 -14.51 1.79 -16.42
CA THR A 97 -15.37 2.93 -16.77
C THR A 97 -14.75 3.80 -17.87
N LEU A 98 -13.41 3.89 -17.92
CA LEU A 98 -12.68 4.74 -18.88
C LEU A 98 -12.10 3.97 -20.08
N ASP A 99 -12.32 2.67 -20.17
CA ASP A 99 -11.67 1.78 -21.15
C ASP A 99 -11.91 2.21 -22.60
N SER A 100 -13.12 2.70 -22.96
CA SER A 100 -13.44 3.19 -24.30
C SER A 100 -12.65 4.43 -24.72
N TRP A 101 -12.29 5.29 -23.77
CA TRP A 101 -11.48 6.49 -24.04
C TRP A 101 -9.99 6.18 -24.04
N VAL A 102 -9.52 5.29 -23.14
CA VAL A 102 -8.11 4.87 -23.10
C VAL A 102 -7.67 4.23 -24.41
N LYS A 103 -8.56 3.48 -25.06
CA LYS A 103 -8.31 2.79 -26.35
C LYS A 103 -8.34 3.71 -27.58
N GLN A 104 -8.72 4.96 -27.43
CA GLN A 104 -8.68 5.91 -28.55
C GLN A 104 -7.25 6.18 -29.00
N SER A 105 -7.07 6.52 -30.27
CA SER A 105 -5.74 6.89 -30.82
C SER A 105 -5.16 8.15 -30.16
N ARG A 106 -6.04 9.02 -29.65
CA ARG A 106 -5.71 10.24 -28.89
C ARG A 106 -6.60 10.32 -27.66
N PRO A 107 -6.29 9.60 -26.57
CA PRO A 107 -7.06 9.67 -25.34
C PRO A 107 -7.06 11.10 -24.79
N PRO A 108 -8.17 11.57 -24.21
CA PRO A 108 -8.21 12.84 -23.51
C PRO A 108 -7.20 12.85 -22.35
N GLU A 109 -6.58 14.00 -22.11
CA GLU A 109 -5.56 14.15 -21.05
C GLU A 109 -6.07 13.72 -19.68
N LYS A 110 -7.27 14.18 -19.27
CA LYS A 110 -7.88 13.82 -17.98
C LYS A 110 -8.08 12.32 -17.80
N VAL A 111 -8.36 11.57 -18.88
CA VAL A 111 -8.45 10.10 -18.83
C VAL A 111 -7.10 9.49 -18.48
N LEU A 112 -6.03 9.98 -19.11
CA LEU A 112 -4.66 9.50 -18.80
C LEU A 112 -4.29 9.75 -17.36
N VAL A 113 -4.66 10.90 -16.77
CA VAL A 113 -4.37 11.24 -15.37
C VAL A 113 -5.14 10.35 -14.39
N VAL A 114 -6.44 10.15 -14.63
CA VAL A 114 -7.26 9.27 -13.76
C VAL A 114 -6.80 7.83 -13.85
N GLN A 115 -6.48 7.34 -15.05
CA GLN A 115 -5.92 6.00 -15.25
C GLN A 115 -4.56 5.84 -14.56
N ALA A 116 -3.69 6.86 -14.65
CA ALA A 116 -2.41 6.85 -13.96
C ALA A 116 -2.59 6.78 -12.42
N THR A 117 -3.60 7.46 -11.88
CA THR A 117 -3.93 7.41 -10.44
C THR A 117 -4.40 6.00 -10.04
N ALA A 118 -5.21 5.34 -10.87
CA ALA A 118 -5.61 3.95 -10.65
C ALA A 118 -4.40 3.00 -10.64
N LEU A 119 -3.52 3.13 -11.63
CA LEU A 119 -2.30 2.33 -11.75
C LEU A 119 -1.33 2.56 -10.59
N GLN A 120 -1.24 3.79 -10.06
CA GLN A 120 -0.48 4.08 -8.83
C GLN A 120 -0.99 3.25 -7.65
N TYR A 121 -2.30 3.21 -7.45
CA TYR A 121 -2.90 2.43 -6.37
C TYR A 121 -2.65 0.93 -6.53
N LEU A 122 -2.65 0.43 -7.76
CA LEU A 122 -2.35 -0.96 -8.10
C LEU A 122 -0.84 -1.28 -8.15
N HIS A 123 0.02 -0.37 -7.71
CA HIS A 123 1.48 -0.46 -7.71
C HIS A 123 2.10 -0.72 -9.11
N ARG A 124 1.38 -0.38 -10.18
CA ARG A 124 1.84 -0.44 -11.59
C ARG A 124 2.55 0.86 -11.97
N PHE A 125 3.61 1.19 -11.25
CA PHE A 125 4.23 2.51 -11.26
C PHE A 125 4.83 2.90 -12.62
N ASP A 126 5.45 1.97 -13.34
CA ASP A 126 6.06 2.26 -14.64
C ASP A 126 5.00 2.62 -15.68
N GLU A 127 3.88 1.91 -15.68
CA GLU A 127 2.75 2.20 -16.56
C GLU A 127 2.08 3.54 -16.20
N SER A 128 1.93 3.82 -14.93
CA SER A 128 1.43 5.10 -14.45
C SER A 128 2.33 6.26 -14.91
N LEU A 129 3.65 6.14 -14.73
CA LEU A 129 4.60 7.17 -15.19
C LEU A 129 4.53 7.40 -16.70
N ALA A 130 4.37 6.35 -17.51
CA ALA A 130 4.24 6.46 -18.96
C ALA A 130 2.94 7.21 -19.36
N LEU A 131 1.82 6.97 -18.66
CA LEU A 131 0.59 7.73 -18.90
C LEU A 131 0.72 9.19 -18.50
N LEU A 132 1.37 9.47 -17.37
CA LEU A 132 1.61 10.85 -16.89
C LEU A 132 2.50 11.63 -17.85
N GLU A 133 3.52 11.00 -18.45
CA GLU A 133 4.34 11.63 -19.46
C GLU A 133 3.50 12.06 -20.69
N ARG A 134 2.60 11.18 -21.16
CA ARG A 134 1.67 11.50 -22.25
C ARG A 134 0.69 12.60 -21.86
N ALA A 135 0.12 12.55 -20.63
CA ALA A 135 -0.79 13.57 -20.13
C ALA A 135 -0.11 14.95 -20.07
N LEU A 136 1.11 15.03 -19.52
CA LEU A 136 1.88 16.26 -19.41
C LEU A 136 2.38 16.80 -20.75
N ALA A 137 2.52 15.96 -21.78
CA ALA A 137 2.78 16.41 -23.14
C ALA A 137 1.54 17.11 -23.75
N LEU A 138 0.32 16.72 -23.37
CA LEU A 138 -0.93 17.34 -23.80
C LEU A 138 -1.26 18.59 -22.95
N GLN A 139 -1.10 18.51 -21.64
CA GLN A 139 -1.37 19.58 -20.68
C GLN A 139 -0.19 19.78 -19.71
N PRO A 140 0.80 20.61 -20.07
CA PRO A 140 2.03 20.79 -19.26
C PRO A 140 1.82 21.42 -17.88
N LEU A 141 0.64 21.97 -17.61
CA LEU A 141 0.30 22.63 -16.34
C LEU A 141 -0.67 21.82 -15.49
N ASP A 142 -1.00 20.58 -15.85
CA ASP A 142 -1.89 19.75 -15.05
C ASP A 142 -1.23 19.43 -13.68
N ALA A 143 -1.86 19.95 -12.62
CA ALA A 143 -1.35 19.85 -11.25
C ALA A 143 -1.42 18.41 -10.72
N GLN A 144 -2.51 17.69 -11.02
CA GLN A 144 -2.68 16.31 -10.55
C GLN A 144 -1.65 15.40 -11.21
N ALA A 145 -1.39 15.57 -12.50
CA ALA A 145 -0.38 14.81 -13.21
C ALA A 145 1.03 15.05 -12.61
N TRP A 146 1.38 16.29 -12.30
CA TRP A 146 2.67 16.59 -11.64
C TRP A 146 2.74 16.02 -10.23
N LEU A 147 1.68 16.11 -9.44
CA LEU A 147 1.64 15.56 -8.08
C LEU A 147 1.81 14.04 -8.11
N THR A 148 1.02 13.35 -8.93
CA THR A 148 1.10 11.89 -9.07
C THR A 148 2.49 11.46 -9.56
N ARG A 149 3.05 12.18 -10.54
CA ARG A 149 4.42 11.91 -11.02
C ARG A 149 5.47 12.09 -9.91
N ALA A 150 5.38 13.17 -9.12
CA ALA A 150 6.31 13.43 -8.04
C ALA A 150 6.24 12.31 -6.98
N THR A 151 5.03 11.91 -6.60
CA THR A 151 4.80 10.82 -5.63
C THR A 151 5.39 9.49 -6.14
N LEU A 152 5.16 9.14 -7.40
CA LEU A 152 5.70 7.90 -7.98
C LEU A 152 7.22 7.88 -8.02
N LEU A 153 7.84 8.99 -8.43
CA LEU A 153 9.31 9.13 -8.44
C LEU A 153 9.88 9.04 -7.03
N GLU A 154 9.19 9.62 -6.05
CA GLU A 154 9.55 9.53 -4.64
C GLU A 154 9.46 8.10 -4.11
N LEU A 155 8.37 7.38 -4.41
CA LEU A 155 8.19 5.96 -4.09
C LEU A 155 9.29 5.08 -4.71
N ARG A 156 9.77 5.43 -5.89
CA ARG A 156 10.90 4.75 -6.56
C ARG A 156 12.27 5.14 -5.96
N GLY A 157 12.31 6.15 -5.08
CA GLY A 157 13.54 6.69 -4.51
C GLY A 157 14.33 7.58 -5.47
N ASP A 158 13.71 8.01 -6.57
CA ASP A 158 14.27 9.00 -7.51
C ASP A 158 13.93 10.42 -7.06
N TYR A 159 14.54 10.84 -5.97
CA TYR A 159 14.31 12.17 -5.38
C TYR A 159 14.82 13.29 -6.29
N ALA A 160 15.82 13.02 -7.13
CA ALA A 160 16.37 13.99 -8.08
C ALA A 160 15.33 14.39 -9.13
N SER A 161 14.58 13.42 -9.65
CA SER A 161 13.50 13.65 -10.62
C SER A 161 12.19 14.09 -9.95
N ALA A 162 11.92 13.67 -8.70
CA ALA A 162 10.72 14.05 -7.96
C ALA A 162 10.72 15.56 -7.60
N ARG A 163 11.87 16.11 -7.21
CA ARG A 163 11.97 17.51 -6.79
C ARG A 163 11.52 18.53 -7.85
N PRO A 164 11.97 18.50 -9.12
CA PRO A 164 11.46 19.38 -10.15
C PRO A 164 9.97 19.17 -10.45
N ALA A 165 9.44 17.95 -10.30
CA ALA A 165 8.00 17.70 -10.43
C ALA A 165 7.20 18.44 -9.34
N CYS A 166 7.61 18.36 -8.05
CA CYS A 166 7.02 19.16 -6.97
C CYS A 166 7.15 20.68 -7.20
N ALA A 167 8.28 21.16 -7.77
CA ALA A 167 8.47 22.58 -8.05
C ALA A 167 7.50 23.10 -9.14
N ARG A 168 7.04 22.26 -10.06
CA ARG A 168 6.00 22.60 -11.04
C ARG A 168 4.66 22.88 -10.38
N LEU A 169 4.34 22.17 -9.29
CA LEU A 169 3.10 22.36 -8.53
C LEU A 169 2.98 23.77 -7.92
N ALA A 170 4.07 24.38 -7.48
CA ALA A 170 4.06 25.66 -6.78
C ALA A 170 3.38 26.82 -7.57
N ARG A 171 3.14 26.63 -8.88
CA ARG A 171 2.49 27.60 -9.76
C ARG A 171 1.02 27.28 -10.03
N ALA A 172 0.53 26.12 -9.60
CA ALA A 172 -0.77 25.60 -10.03
C ALA A 172 -1.69 25.18 -8.88
N VAL A 173 -1.18 25.10 -7.63
CA VAL A 173 -1.92 24.59 -6.47
C VAL A 173 -1.74 25.46 -5.24
N ASP A 174 -2.54 25.17 -4.20
CA ASP A 174 -2.39 25.77 -2.88
C ASP A 174 -0.98 25.57 -2.32
N ALA A 175 -0.51 26.58 -1.59
CA ALA A 175 0.85 26.58 -1.03
C ALA A 175 1.15 25.36 -0.17
N LEU A 176 0.16 24.83 0.59
CA LEU A 176 0.34 23.66 1.42
C LEU A 176 0.67 22.41 0.58
N ILE A 177 0.00 22.18 -0.54
CA ILE A 177 0.27 21.04 -1.41
C ILE A 177 1.71 21.10 -1.94
N ALA A 178 2.14 22.25 -2.43
CA ALA A 178 3.49 22.44 -2.95
C ALA A 178 4.56 22.32 -1.85
N ILE A 179 4.31 22.89 -0.67
CA ILE A 179 5.21 22.78 0.49
C ILE A 179 5.33 21.31 0.92
N THR A 180 4.22 20.59 1.04
CA THR A 180 4.18 19.19 1.47
C THR A 180 4.97 18.31 0.50
N CYS A 181 4.73 18.44 -0.82
CA CYS A 181 5.47 17.71 -1.84
C CYS A 181 6.98 18.00 -1.76
N LEU A 182 7.39 19.26 -1.72
CA LEU A 182 8.81 19.64 -1.65
C LEU A 182 9.47 19.18 -0.34
N ALA A 183 8.75 19.29 0.78
CA ALA A 183 9.24 18.87 2.09
C ALA A 183 9.43 17.33 2.14
N SER A 184 8.48 16.56 1.57
CA SER A 184 8.59 15.12 1.49
C SER A 184 9.88 14.69 0.78
N VAL A 185 10.09 15.16 -0.43
CA VAL A 185 11.29 14.84 -1.23
C VAL A 185 12.58 15.31 -0.56
N ALA A 186 12.59 16.54 -0.01
CA ALA A 186 13.77 17.08 0.66
C ALA A 186 14.10 16.34 1.95
N GLY A 187 13.08 16.00 2.76
CA GLY A 187 13.22 15.23 3.99
C GLY A 187 13.70 13.79 3.79
N ARG A 188 13.51 13.23 2.57
CA ARG A 188 14.02 11.91 2.19
C ARG A 188 15.39 11.96 1.50
N SER A 189 15.96 13.17 1.33
CA SER A 189 17.24 13.40 0.63
C SER A 189 18.22 14.30 1.42
N GLY A 190 18.31 14.09 2.74
CA GLY A 190 19.30 14.72 3.61
C GLY A 190 18.95 16.11 4.14
N ARG A 191 17.64 16.41 4.23
CA ARG A 191 17.16 17.70 4.76
C ARG A 191 15.93 17.49 5.68
N LEU A 192 16.00 16.45 6.51
CA LEU A 192 14.84 16.05 7.32
C LEU A 192 14.42 17.13 8.32
N ALA A 193 15.34 17.63 9.13
CA ALA A 193 15.03 18.63 10.16
C ALA A 193 14.50 19.94 9.54
N GLU A 194 15.13 20.42 8.45
CA GLU A 194 14.67 21.62 7.74
C GLU A 194 13.26 21.44 7.16
N SER A 195 12.99 20.24 6.58
CA SER A 195 11.69 19.92 6.00
C SER A 195 10.59 19.83 7.06
N TYR A 196 10.91 19.26 8.22
CA TYR A 196 10.01 19.23 9.37
C TYR A 196 9.65 20.63 9.85
N GLU A 197 10.64 21.51 10.06
CA GLU A 197 10.39 22.88 10.48
C GLU A 197 9.59 23.68 9.44
N ARG A 198 9.84 23.45 8.16
CA ARG A 198 9.06 24.05 7.08
C ARG A 198 7.59 23.63 7.11
N LEU A 199 7.31 22.35 7.38
CA LEU A 199 5.94 21.87 7.54
C LEU A 199 5.29 22.39 8.82
N ARG A 200 6.02 22.51 9.91
CA ARG A 200 5.53 23.15 11.14
C ARG A 200 5.09 24.59 10.94
N ALA A 201 5.83 25.34 10.13
CA ALA A 201 5.50 26.72 9.78
C ALA A 201 4.44 26.83 8.66
N SER A 202 3.95 25.71 8.12
CA SER A 202 2.96 25.69 7.04
C SER A 202 1.54 25.83 7.61
N PRO A 203 0.54 26.20 6.75
CA PRO A 203 -0.84 26.32 7.17
C PRO A 203 -1.57 24.98 7.28
N ALA A 204 -0.90 23.88 7.67
CA ALA A 204 -1.52 22.54 7.77
C ALA A 204 -2.67 22.49 8.80
N ASP A 205 -2.65 23.38 9.77
CA ASP A 205 -3.69 23.52 10.79
C ASP A 205 -4.83 24.47 10.37
N ASP A 206 -4.76 25.10 9.20
CA ASP A 206 -5.80 26.04 8.72
C ASP A 206 -7.05 25.29 8.27
N VAL A 207 -8.09 25.36 9.08
CA VAL A 207 -9.38 24.69 8.85
C VAL A 207 -10.11 25.12 7.57
N ARG A 208 -9.69 26.22 6.94
CA ARG A 208 -10.23 26.67 5.65
C ARG A 208 -9.73 25.84 4.46
N LEU A 209 -8.60 25.15 4.63
CA LEU A 209 -8.08 24.25 3.59
C LEU A 209 -8.85 22.91 3.56
N PRO A 210 -8.89 22.24 2.41
CA PRO A 210 -9.50 20.93 2.29
C PRO A 210 -8.96 19.91 3.31
N ALA A 211 -9.84 19.14 3.92
CA ALA A 211 -9.49 18.18 4.97
C ALA A 211 -8.37 17.20 4.53
N GLU A 212 -8.48 16.66 3.30
CA GLU A 212 -7.47 15.74 2.74
C GLU A 212 -6.10 16.40 2.59
N THR A 213 -6.04 17.66 2.15
CA THR A 213 -4.78 18.40 2.01
C THR A 213 -4.12 18.61 3.37
N ARG A 214 -4.92 18.97 4.39
CA ARG A 214 -4.43 19.11 5.76
C ARG A 214 -3.96 17.78 6.34
N ALA A 215 -4.77 16.73 6.18
CA ALA A 215 -4.43 15.37 6.64
C ALA A 215 -3.08 14.91 6.08
N TRP A 216 -2.83 15.13 4.79
CA TRP A 216 -1.57 14.80 4.16
C TRP A 216 -0.38 15.57 4.75
N GLY A 217 -0.50 16.89 4.91
CA GLY A 217 0.54 17.73 5.52
C GLY A 217 0.85 17.31 6.97
N LEU A 218 -0.19 17.07 7.77
CA LEU A 218 -0.07 16.62 9.16
C LEU A 218 0.53 15.22 9.25
N ALA A 219 0.10 14.27 8.41
CA ALA A 219 0.65 12.91 8.38
C ALA A 219 2.14 12.90 8.04
N LEU A 220 2.56 13.69 7.04
CA LEU A 220 3.97 13.81 6.66
C LEU A 220 4.79 14.47 7.79
N ARG A 221 4.23 15.47 8.48
CA ARG A 221 4.87 16.10 9.64
C ARG A 221 5.08 15.08 10.77
N GLY A 222 4.07 14.23 11.03
CA GLY A 222 4.17 13.13 11.99
C GLY A 222 5.24 12.10 11.59
N GLU A 223 5.29 11.68 10.30
CA GLU A 223 6.34 10.79 9.78
C GLU A 223 7.74 11.38 9.99
N MET A 224 7.90 12.67 9.72
CA MET A 224 9.20 13.33 9.90
C MET A 224 9.59 13.43 11.37
N ALA A 225 8.66 13.77 12.27
CA ALA A 225 8.90 13.78 13.72
C ALA A 225 9.33 12.40 14.21
N GLU A 226 8.66 11.33 13.77
CA GLU A 226 9.03 9.95 14.09
C GLU A 226 10.46 9.61 13.64
N ARG A 227 10.83 10.01 12.41
CA ARG A 227 12.18 9.79 11.87
C ARG A 227 13.25 10.62 12.61
N LEU A 228 12.88 11.77 13.15
CA LEU A 228 13.73 12.59 14.04
C LEU A 228 13.82 11.99 15.46
N GLY A 229 13.01 10.97 15.78
CA GLY A 229 12.96 10.37 17.11
C GLY A 229 12.09 11.14 18.12
N ASP A 230 11.26 12.07 17.66
CA ASP A 230 10.28 12.79 18.47
C ASP A 230 8.92 12.11 18.39
N ASP A 231 8.77 11.04 19.14
CA ASP A 231 7.54 10.22 19.14
C ASP A 231 6.32 10.98 19.71
N ALA A 232 6.54 11.97 20.56
CA ALA A 232 5.46 12.77 21.13
C ALA A 232 4.85 13.70 20.07
N SER A 233 5.70 14.43 19.33
CA SER A 233 5.25 15.26 18.21
C SER A 233 4.66 14.41 17.09
N ALA A 234 5.22 13.22 16.80
CA ALA A 234 4.67 12.30 15.82
C ALA A 234 3.25 11.86 16.18
N ALA A 235 3.01 11.47 17.45
CA ALA A 235 1.68 11.09 17.91
C ALA A 235 0.68 12.23 17.83
N PHE A 236 1.09 13.46 18.22
CA PHE A 236 0.27 14.64 18.13
C PHE A 236 -0.19 14.92 16.68
N ASP A 237 0.74 14.86 15.74
CA ASP A 237 0.46 15.14 14.33
C ASP A 237 -0.39 14.05 13.66
N TYR A 238 -0.16 12.77 13.97
CA TYR A 238 -1.01 11.68 13.48
C TYR A 238 -2.44 11.78 14.04
N LEU A 239 -2.61 12.11 15.31
CA LEU A 239 -3.92 12.34 15.90
C LEU A 239 -4.62 13.55 15.28
N ALA A 240 -3.90 14.63 15.01
CA ALA A 240 -4.43 15.79 14.30
C ALA A 240 -4.86 15.43 12.87
N ALA A 241 -4.07 14.63 12.15
CA ALA A 241 -4.42 14.14 10.82
C ALA A 241 -5.69 13.26 10.87
N LEU A 242 -5.78 12.32 11.82
CA LEU A 242 -6.97 11.51 12.06
C LEU A 242 -8.19 12.35 12.43
N GLY A 243 -8.01 13.48 13.13
CA GLY A 243 -9.09 14.44 13.40
C GLY A 243 -9.68 15.06 12.12
N THR A 244 -8.91 15.12 11.02
CA THR A 244 -9.38 15.61 9.72
C THR A 244 -9.93 14.50 8.82
N SER A 245 -9.38 13.29 8.91
CA SER A 245 -9.73 12.12 8.10
C SER A 245 -9.81 10.85 8.96
N PRO A 246 -10.87 10.70 9.80
CA PRO A 246 -10.93 9.65 10.83
C PRO A 246 -10.98 8.22 10.28
N GLN A 247 -11.41 8.05 9.03
CA GLN A 247 -11.56 6.74 8.40
C GLN A 247 -10.42 6.40 7.43
N ASP A 248 -9.41 7.27 7.31
CA ASP A 248 -8.28 7.02 6.42
C ASP A 248 -7.44 5.82 6.93
N PRO A 249 -7.39 4.70 6.18
CA PRO A 249 -6.69 3.50 6.62
C PRO A 249 -5.17 3.67 6.68
N TYR A 250 -4.62 4.53 5.83
CA TYR A 250 -3.19 4.83 5.86
C TYR A 250 -2.81 5.56 7.16
N LEU A 251 -3.58 6.56 7.56
CA LEU A 251 -3.35 7.30 8.80
C LEU A 251 -3.50 6.40 10.03
N LYS A 252 -4.56 5.56 10.06
CA LYS A 252 -4.76 4.57 11.14
C LYS A 252 -3.58 3.61 11.22
N ALA A 253 -3.12 3.10 10.08
CA ALA A 253 -1.98 2.18 10.02
C ALA A 253 -0.68 2.85 10.49
N ALA A 254 -0.40 4.08 10.05
CA ALA A 254 0.80 4.83 10.42
C ALA A 254 0.83 5.11 11.94
N TYR A 255 -0.29 5.56 12.51
CA TYR A 255 -0.37 5.80 13.95
C TYR A 255 -0.31 4.49 14.75
N ALA A 256 -0.95 3.42 14.29
CA ALA A 256 -0.84 2.10 14.92
C ALA A 256 0.60 1.56 14.91
N ASP A 257 1.36 1.80 13.83
CA ASP A 257 2.78 1.41 13.76
C ASP A 257 3.64 2.19 14.77
N LEU A 258 3.38 3.49 14.95
CA LEU A 258 4.01 4.29 16.00
C LEU A 258 3.67 3.72 17.40
N LEU A 259 2.40 3.43 17.68
CA LEU A 259 1.94 2.84 18.96
C LEU A 259 2.60 1.47 19.22
N LEU A 260 2.66 0.61 18.22
CA LEU A 260 3.34 -0.68 18.32
C LEU A 260 4.83 -0.52 18.61
N ARG A 261 5.50 0.42 17.95
CA ARG A 261 6.93 0.68 18.14
C ARG A 261 7.22 1.25 19.53
N THR A 262 6.35 2.10 20.04
CA THR A 262 6.49 2.71 21.38
C THR A 262 5.94 1.85 22.52
N GLY A 263 5.53 0.60 22.26
CA GLY A 263 5.10 -0.34 23.30
C GLY A 263 3.68 -0.08 23.84
N ARG A 264 2.79 0.46 23.05
CA ARG A 264 1.39 0.82 23.38
C ARG A 264 0.37 0.00 22.58
N PRO A 265 0.44 -1.37 22.61
CA PRO A 265 -0.45 -2.21 21.79
C PRO A 265 -1.92 -2.18 22.22
N ASP A 266 -2.24 -1.84 23.46
CA ASP A 266 -3.60 -1.65 23.97
C ASP A 266 -4.32 -0.49 23.27
N GLU A 267 -3.60 0.58 22.99
CA GLU A 267 -4.15 1.71 22.23
C GLU A 267 -4.40 1.37 20.77
N VAL A 268 -3.63 0.44 20.18
CA VAL A 268 -3.92 -0.07 18.84
C VAL A 268 -5.24 -0.81 18.79
N LEU A 269 -5.54 -1.66 19.79
CA LEU A 269 -6.84 -2.34 19.86
C LEU A 269 -8.01 -1.36 19.98
N THR A 270 -7.80 -0.25 20.69
CA THR A 270 -8.81 0.81 20.83
C THR A 270 -8.97 1.59 19.51
N LEU A 271 -7.86 2.00 18.88
CA LEU A 271 -7.85 2.76 17.65
C LEU A 271 -8.53 2.02 16.50
N LEU A 272 -8.26 0.72 16.37
CA LEU A 272 -8.67 -0.09 15.23
C LEU A 272 -9.90 -0.96 15.51
N ALA A 273 -10.64 -0.68 16.59
CA ALA A 273 -11.85 -1.43 16.92
C ALA A 273 -12.88 -1.34 15.78
N GLY A 274 -13.20 -2.50 15.18
CA GLY A 274 -14.15 -2.59 14.07
C GLY A 274 -13.54 -2.44 12.66
N ASP A 275 -12.22 -2.28 12.54
CA ASP A 275 -11.53 -2.11 11.26
C ASP A 275 -10.97 -3.43 10.68
N GLU A 276 -11.46 -4.58 11.13
CA GLU A 276 -10.97 -5.90 10.68
C GLU A 276 -11.20 -6.18 9.18
N ALA A 277 -12.02 -5.39 8.52
CA ALA A 277 -12.29 -5.54 7.08
C ALA A 277 -11.07 -5.18 6.20
N GLN A 278 -10.17 -4.33 6.69
CA GLN A 278 -9.04 -3.82 5.94
C GLN A 278 -7.75 -4.56 6.31
N ASP A 279 -7.07 -5.15 5.34
CA ASP A 279 -5.90 -6.00 5.54
C ASP A 279 -4.77 -5.34 6.34
N PRO A 280 -4.36 -4.08 6.03
CA PRO A 280 -3.33 -3.42 6.81
C PRO A 280 -3.70 -3.24 8.29
N LEU A 281 -4.97 -2.94 8.59
CA LEU A 281 -5.44 -2.70 9.94
C LEU A 281 -5.65 -4.02 10.71
N LEU A 282 -6.18 -5.05 10.04
CA LEU A 282 -6.30 -6.40 10.58
C LEU A 282 -4.94 -6.96 11.03
N LEU A 283 -3.89 -6.74 10.24
CA LEU A 283 -2.54 -7.15 10.61
C LEU A 283 -2.08 -6.49 11.91
N ARG A 284 -2.32 -5.19 12.08
CA ARG A 284 -1.92 -4.44 13.28
C ARG A 284 -2.70 -4.89 14.51
N LEU A 285 -4.00 -5.23 14.34
CA LEU A 285 -4.79 -5.88 15.38
C LEU A 285 -4.20 -7.24 15.79
N ALA A 286 -3.79 -8.07 14.83
CA ALA A 286 -3.16 -9.37 15.11
C ALA A 286 -1.83 -9.20 15.86
N ILE A 287 -0.99 -8.23 15.49
CA ILE A 287 0.29 -7.94 16.17
C ILE A 287 0.03 -7.42 17.58
N ALA A 288 -0.86 -6.45 17.77
CA ALA A 288 -1.21 -5.90 19.07
C ALA A 288 -1.78 -6.98 20.00
N GLY A 289 -2.74 -7.76 19.48
CA GLY A 289 -3.37 -8.85 20.20
C GLY A 289 -2.35 -9.91 20.64
N ARG A 290 -1.39 -10.26 19.78
CA ARG A 290 -0.30 -11.19 20.13
C ARG A 290 0.56 -10.65 21.27
N ARG A 291 0.90 -9.36 21.25
CA ARG A 291 1.72 -8.72 22.32
C ARG A 291 0.99 -8.68 23.66
N LEU A 292 -0.34 -8.58 23.64
CA LEU A 292 -1.18 -8.52 24.84
C LEU A 292 -1.73 -9.88 25.29
N GLY A 293 -1.53 -10.96 24.51
CA GLY A 293 -2.17 -12.25 24.76
C GLY A 293 -3.70 -12.21 24.63
N SER A 294 -4.23 -11.34 23.74
CA SER A 294 -5.69 -11.19 23.53
C SER A 294 -6.31 -12.48 23.00
N PRO A 295 -7.49 -12.89 23.49
CA PRO A 295 -8.23 -14.06 22.99
C PRO A 295 -8.65 -13.91 21.53
N ALA A 296 -8.78 -12.69 21.01
CA ALA A 296 -9.14 -12.42 19.61
C ALA A 296 -7.96 -12.64 18.62
N THR A 297 -6.72 -12.77 19.11
CA THR A 297 -5.51 -12.91 18.29
C THR A 297 -5.61 -14.03 17.27
N ALA A 298 -6.10 -15.21 17.68
CA ALA A 298 -6.20 -16.37 16.80
C ALA A 298 -7.14 -16.09 15.61
N ARG A 299 -8.29 -15.44 15.87
CA ARG A 299 -9.25 -15.06 14.83
C ARG A 299 -8.63 -14.07 13.83
N TRP A 300 -7.96 -13.02 14.30
CA TRP A 300 -7.32 -12.03 13.45
C TRP A 300 -6.19 -12.63 12.62
N THR A 301 -5.38 -13.49 13.24
CA THR A 301 -4.28 -14.19 12.55
C THR A 301 -4.81 -15.09 11.44
N LEU A 302 -5.82 -15.92 11.71
CA LEU A 302 -6.41 -16.81 10.70
C LEU A 302 -7.03 -16.02 9.55
N ALA A 303 -7.75 -14.94 9.85
CA ALA A 303 -8.36 -14.09 8.82
C ALA A 303 -7.28 -13.43 7.93
N TYR A 304 -6.18 -12.96 8.51
CA TYR A 304 -5.08 -12.38 7.73
C TYR A 304 -4.36 -13.43 6.88
N GLU A 305 -4.11 -14.63 7.42
CA GLU A 305 -3.50 -15.74 6.67
C GLU A 305 -4.31 -16.15 5.45
N GLU A 306 -5.62 -16.17 5.56
CA GLU A 306 -6.51 -16.49 4.44
C GLU A 306 -6.40 -15.45 3.32
N ARG A 307 -6.37 -14.16 3.69
CA ARG A 307 -6.20 -13.06 2.73
C ARG A 307 -4.82 -13.10 2.07
N LEU A 308 -3.77 -13.35 2.86
CA LEU A 308 -2.41 -13.49 2.33
C LEU A 308 -2.32 -14.64 1.32
N ARG A 309 -2.90 -15.81 1.64
CA ARG A 309 -2.95 -16.96 0.72
C ARG A 309 -3.74 -16.64 -0.56
N THR A 310 -4.78 -15.82 -0.47
CA THR A 310 -5.54 -15.37 -1.63
C THR A 310 -4.68 -14.44 -2.50
N ALA A 311 -4.03 -13.44 -1.90
CA ALA A 311 -3.12 -12.54 -2.61
C ALA A 311 -1.97 -13.29 -3.31
N GLU A 312 -1.37 -14.27 -2.64
CA GLU A 312 -0.32 -15.11 -3.22
C GLU A 312 -0.80 -15.90 -4.44
N ARG A 313 -1.98 -16.53 -4.34
CA ARG A 313 -2.59 -17.29 -5.43
C ARG A 313 -2.93 -16.42 -6.63
N ASP A 314 -3.40 -15.20 -6.37
CA ASP A 314 -3.80 -14.24 -7.40
C ASP A 314 -2.61 -13.39 -7.92
N HIS A 315 -1.38 -13.67 -7.42
CA HIS A 315 -0.16 -12.94 -7.73
C HIS A 315 -0.27 -11.43 -7.44
N ASP A 316 -1.08 -11.07 -6.43
CA ASP A 316 -1.21 -9.69 -5.98
C ASP A 316 0.03 -9.27 -5.18
N ASN A 317 0.71 -8.25 -5.66
CA ASN A 317 1.92 -7.69 -5.04
C ASN A 317 1.65 -6.36 -4.30
N THR A 318 0.41 -5.98 -4.09
CA THR A 318 0.02 -4.68 -3.52
C THR A 318 0.44 -4.56 -2.06
N HIS A 319 0.44 -5.67 -1.30
CA HIS A 319 0.65 -5.69 0.14
C HIS A 319 1.91 -6.48 0.59
N LEU A 320 2.99 -6.40 -0.21
CA LEU A 320 4.24 -7.11 0.10
C LEU A 320 4.88 -6.66 1.44
N ARG A 321 4.76 -5.38 1.81
CA ARG A 321 5.21 -4.86 3.11
C ARG A 321 4.47 -5.50 4.27
N GLU A 322 3.15 -5.55 4.19
CA GLU A 322 2.29 -6.16 5.20
C GLU A 322 2.55 -7.66 5.33
N ALA A 323 2.79 -8.36 4.20
CA ALA A 323 3.19 -9.76 4.20
C ALA A 323 4.54 -9.97 4.93
N ALA A 324 5.54 -9.15 4.62
CA ALA A 324 6.83 -9.18 5.33
C ALA A 324 6.68 -8.88 6.83
N MET A 325 5.85 -7.89 7.19
CA MET A 325 5.56 -7.53 8.57
C MET A 325 4.86 -8.67 9.32
N TYR A 326 3.88 -9.33 8.70
CA TYR A 326 3.19 -10.50 9.26
C TYR A 326 4.16 -11.65 9.54
N LEU A 327 4.97 -12.02 8.56
CA LEU A 327 5.96 -13.08 8.68
C LEU A 327 6.97 -12.79 9.80
N LEU A 328 7.42 -11.54 9.91
CA LEU A 328 8.39 -11.11 10.91
C LEU A 328 7.81 -11.04 12.32
N GLU A 329 6.62 -10.42 12.48
CA GLU A 329 6.06 -10.07 13.79
C GLU A 329 5.12 -11.16 14.35
N VAL A 330 4.41 -11.88 13.48
CA VAL A 330 3.41 -12.86 13.91
C VAL A 330 3.94 -14.28 13.78
N ARG A 331 4.54 -14.63 12.64
CA ARG A 331 5.04 -15.99 12.38
C ARG A 331 6.45 -16.23 12.92
N GLY A 332 7.26 -15.17 13.07
CA GLY A 332 8.66 -15.29 13.45
C GLY A 332 9.56 -15.85 12.35
N ASP A 333 9.05 -15.90 11.10
CA ASP A 333 9.78 -16.38 9.91
C ASP A 333 10.53 -15.21 9.26
N ALA A 334 11.69 -14.89 9.80
CA ALA A 334 12.51 -13.80 9.32
C ALA A 334 13.09 -14.05 7.91
N ALA A 335 13.31 -15.31 7.54
CA ALA A 335 13.87 -15.65 6.23
C ALA A 335 12.87 -15.34 5.11
N THR A 336 11.64 -15.84 5.21
CA THR A 336 10.59 -15.53 4.24
C THR A 336 10.20 -14.05 4.29
N ALA A 337 10.17 -13.41 5.48
CA ALA A 337 9.95 -11.96 5.61
C ALA A 337 10.97 -11.15 4.81
N LEU A 338 12.24 -11.55 4.81
CA LEU A 338 13.29 -10.88 4.04
C LEU A 338 13.05 -11.00 2.51
N GLU A 339 12.55 -12.12 2.03
CA GLU A 339 12.22 -12.30 0.61
C GLU A 339 11.09 -11.34 0.18
N TYR A 340 10.03 -11.25 0.97
CA TYR A 340 8.94 -10.29 0.71
C TYR A 340 9.42 -8.84 0.80
N ALA A 341 10.24 -8.51 1.80
CA ALA A 341 10.80 -7.18 1.95
C ALA A 341 11.70 -6.78 0.79
N ARG A 342 12.51 -7.69 0.23
CA ARG A 342 13.31 -7.46 -0.99
C ARG A 342 12.43 -7.16 -2.20
N ARG A 343 11.36 -7.95 -2.40
CA ARG A 343 10.41 -7.74 -3.50
C ARG A 343 9.73 -6.38 -3.37
N ASN A 344 9.26 -6.03 -2.17
CA ASN A 344 8.68 -4.73 -1.89
C ASN A 344 9.66 -3.59 -2.17
N TRP A 345 10.91 -3.70 -1.68
CA TRP A 345 11.97 -2.70 -1.86
C TRP A 345 12.36 -2.47 -3.32
N ALA A 346 12.22 -3.47 -4.16
CA ALA A 346 12.42 -3.34 -5.60
C ALA A 346 11.35 -2.45 -6.26
N ALA A 347 10.12 -2.48 -5.74
CA ALA A 347 8.98 -1.74 -6.27
C ALA A 347 8.88 -0.33 -5.65
N GLN A 348 8.95 -0.23 -4.32
CA GLN A 348 8.74 1.03 -3.59
C GLN A 348 9.67 1.19 -2.39
N ARG A 349 9.89 2.44 -1.94
CA ARG A 349 10.87 2.80 -0.91
C ARG A 349 10.34 3.84 0.06
N GLU A 350 9.25 3.48 0.75
CA GLU A 350 8.73 4.29 1.84
C GLU A 350 9.53 4.07 3.15
N PRO A 351 9.43 4.97 4.13
CA PRO A 351 10.07 4.81 5.43
C PRO A 351 9.69 3.50 6.12
N ALA A 352 8.41 3.12 6.08
CA ALA A 352 7.92 1.88 6.64
C ALA A 352 8.49 0.63 5.94
N ASP A 353 8.65 0.67 4.61
CA ASP A 353 9.27 -0.40 3.81
C ASP A 353 10.72 -0.62 4.24
N LEU A 354 11.46 0.47 4.39
CA LEU A 354 12.85 0.45 4.81
C LEU A 354 13.02 -0.16 6.20
N ARG A 355 12.16 0.22 7.15
CA ARG A 355 12.20 -0.30 8.53
C ARG A 355 11.95 -1.81 8.57
N ILE A 356 10.99 -2.33 7.81
CA ILE A 356 10.71 -3.77 7.76
C ILE A 356 11.86 -4.51 7.07
N TYR A 357 12.39 -3.99 5.97
CA TYR A 357 13.52 -4.58 5.26
C TYR A 357 14.77 -4.64 6.15
N ALA A 358 15.09 -3.54 6.84
CA ALA A 358 16.21 -3.47 7.75
C ALA A 358 16.09 -4.52 8.86
N ARG A 359 14.93 -4.60 9.53
CA ARG A 359 14.68 -5.55 10.61
C ARG A 359 14.74 -7.01 10.15
N ALA A 360 14.21 -7.32 8.96
CA ALA A 360 14.31 -8.67 8.41
C ALA A 360 15.75 -9.03 8.04
N ALA A 361 16.52 -8.10 7.47
CA ALA A 361 17.94 -8.29 7.15
C ALA A 361 18.80 -8.50 8.42
N GLU A 362 18.54 -7.74 9.49
CA GLU A 362 19.23 -7.92 10.78
C GLU A 362 18.92 -9.28 11.40
N ARG A 363 17.65 -9.67 11.47
CA ARG A 363 17.23 -10.94 12.10
C ARG A 363 17.75 -12.17 11.37
N THR A 364 17.99 -12.06 10.08
CA THR A 364 18.56 -13.14 9.26
C THR A 364 20.07 -13.07 9.13
N HIS A 365 20.71 -12.05 9.71
CA HIS A 365 22.14 -11.76 9.52
C HIS A 365 22.55 -11.66 8.05
N ALA A 366 21.66 -11.14 7.19
CA ALA A 366 21.87 -11.03 5.74
C ALA A 366 22.80 -9.86 5.44
N SER A 367 24.10 -10.07 5.52
CA SER A 367 25.14 -9.04 5.40
C SER A 367 25.09 -8.27 4.07
N ALA A 368 24.73 -8.93 2.98
CA ALA A 368 24.58 -8.29 1.67
C ALA A 368 23.43 -7.26 1.67
N ASP A 369 22.28 -7.58 2.29
CA ASP A 369 21.14 -6.67 2.41
C ASP A 369 21.44 -5.51 3.34
N VAL A 370 22.09 -5.80 4.47
CA VAL A 370 22.56 -4.76 5.40
C VAL A 370 23.49 -3.78 4.68
N ALA A 371 24.45 -4.29 3.88
CA ALA A 371 25.34 -3.44 3.10
C ALA A 371 24.61 -2.63 2.02
N LEU A 372 23.60 -3.22 1.35
CA LEU A 372 22.77 -2.54 0.37
C LEU A 372 21.99 -1.39 1.00
N ILE A 373 21.32 -1.63 2.11
CA ILE A 373 20.55 -0.61 2.87
C ILE A 373 21.50 0.50 3.33
N ALA A 374 22.63 0.16 3.95
CA ALA A 374 23.61 1.14 4.41
C ALA A 374 24.18 2.00 3.26
N ARG A 375 24.41 1.40 2.10
CA ARG A 375 24.83 2.13 0.89
C ARG A 375 23.74 3.10 0.44
N TRP A 376 22.48 2.63 0.39
CA TRP A 376 21.35 3.46 -0.05
C TRP A 376 21.15 4.65 0.89
N LEU A 377 21.20 4.44 2.20
CA LEU A 377 21.11 5.51 3.22
C LEU A 377 22.18 6.59 3.00
N ARG A 378 23.43 6.17 2.73
CA ARG A 378 24.53 7.11 2.45
C ARG A 378 24.35 7.89 1.16
N VAL A 379 23.97 7.21 0.08
CA VAL A 379 23.81 7.84 -1.26
C VAL A 379 22.67 8.85 -1.26
N THR A 380 21.54 8.50 -0.64
CA THR A 380 20.37 9.38 -0.56
C THR A 380 20.48 10.41 0.57
N ARG A 381 21.44 10.23 1.49
CA ARG A 381 21.51 10.97 2.76
C ARG A 381 20.21 10.87 3.57
N TYR A 382 19.56 9.71 3.47
CA TYR A 382 18.30 9.48 4.19
C TYR A 382 18.54 9.41 5.68
N GLU A 383 17.73 10.16 6.43
CA GLU A 383 17.83 10.29 7.88
C GLU A 383 16.63 9.60 8.54
N ASP A 384 16.87 8.65 9.45
CA ASP A 384 15.83 8.00 10.25
C ASP A 384 16.48 7.42 11.53
N ARG A 385 16.22 8.05 12.68
CA ARG A 385 16.75 7.61 13.98
C ARG A 385 16.20 6.26 14.43
N THR A 386 15.08 5.81 13.88
CA THR A 386 14.54 4.49 14.19
C THR A 386 15.38 3.34 13.60
N LEU A 387 16.33 3.67 12.70
CA LEU A 387 17.27 2.75 12.05
C LEU A 387 18.69 2.84 12.64
N CYS A 388 18.82 3.14 13.91
CA CYS A 388 20.12 3.38 14.56
C CYS A 388 21.15 2.25 14.44
N GLY A 389 20.73 1.00 14.19
CA GLY A 389 21.64 -0.12 13.88
C GLY A 389 22.36 0.01 12.54
N PHE A 390 21.76 0.72 11.55
CA PHE A 390 22.29 0.90 10.20
C PHE A 390 23.02 2.22 10.01
N THR A 391 22.69 3.24 10.79
CA THR A 391 23.33 4.55 10.79
C THR A 391 24.08 4.72 12.10
N ARG A 392 25.29 5.33 12.05
CA ARG A 392 25.94 5.78 13.30
C ARG A 392 25.05 6.87 13.89
N CYS A 393 24.29 6.57 14.93
CA CYS A 393 23.43 7.53 15.61
C CYS A 393 24.18 8.75 16.18
N GLY A 394 25.52 8.73 16.22
CA GLY A 394 26.37 9.84 16.66
C GLY A 394 26.83 10.80 15.56
N ALA A 395 26.56 10.54 14.27
CA ALA A 395 27.04 11.42 13.21
C ALA A 395 26.14 12.66 12.97
N LEU A 396 25.00 12.78 13.69
CA LEU A 396 24.11 13.94 13.62
C LEU A 396 24.39 14.98 14.73
N GLU A 397 25.31 14.68 15.67
CA GLU A 397 25.66 15.61 16.76
C GLU A 397 26.85 16.51 16.43
N GLU A 398 27.58 16.27 15.34
CA GLU A 398 28.73 17.10 14.97
C GLU A 398 28.64 17.56 13.49
N ALA A 399 27.77 18.52 13.23
CA ALA A 399 27.97 19.49 12.16
C ALA A 399 27.95 20.89 12.79
N PRO A 400 29.08 21.62 12.75
CA PRO A 400 29.19 22.98 13.29
C PRO A 400 28.31 23.96 12.54
#